data_c2f6d80e19babb8c9c10a89f174e69b2
#
_entry.id   c2f6d80e19babb8c9c10a89f174e69b2
#
_cell.length_a   1.000
_cell.length_b   1.000
_cell.length_c   1.000
_cell.angle_alpha   90.00
_cell.angle_beta   90.00
_cell.angle_gamma   90.00
#
_symmetry.space_group_name_H-M   'P 1'
#
loop_
_entity.id
_entity.type
_entity.pdbx_description
1 polymer ?
#
loop_
_entity_poly.entity_id
_entity_poly.type
_entity_poly.pdbx_seq_one_letter_code
_entity_poly.pdbx_strand_id
1 'polypeptide(L)'
;MKTITLDPGERLAAGQLPRQGVLPAAIMQSAQAIVDDVRERGDVALREYCKKFDGVDVDDFRVDPKLMDEAIQAVDPAFIEALKKAAAQIREFHEREVEQSWFTSRADGTILGVKVTPISAAGVYVPGGRAQYPSTVLMDCIPAKVAGVKRVVMVTPPQKEGGISPYTLAAAKVAGVDEIYAVGGAQAIAALAYGTDSIPKTAKIVGPGNAFVAAAKKIVSGDAGIDMVAGPSEVCVLADATADATVVAADLMAQAEHDPLATCYLVTCDAAFAEKVQGRFAELLAASPRAEITSASLADQGVVVVAADLEAAIDAVNVIAPEHLELHCDNAMGLLGKIENAGAIFVGPWSSEPLGDYVAGPNHTLPTGGTAAFSNPLSVQDFITRSSVICYTPEGLMNDAPATQTMAQAEGLWAHALSAGLRRKMVEEGLEGFDGVDLGDINRIAWPVDLAAPKKAE
;
A
#
# COMPACT_ATOMS: atom_id res chain seq x y z
N MET A 1 -27.47 -2.69 11.96
CA MET A 1 -26.93 -2.86 10.60
C MET A 1 -28.06 -2.84 9.58
N LYS A 2 -27.82 -2.33 8.36
CA LYS A 2 -28.78 -2.39 7.23
C LYS A 2 -28.77 -3.78 6.61
N THR A 3 -29.93 -4.39 6.36
CA THR A 3 -30.03 -5.70 5.70
C THR A 3 -30.34 -5.54 4.22
N ILE A 4 -29.62 -6.25 3.38
CA ILE A 4 -29.85 -6.42 1.93
C ILE A 4 -30.10 -7.92 1.70
N THR A 5 -31.27 -8.26 1.15
CA THR A 5 -31.60 -9.64 0.77
C THR A 5 -31.45 -9.75 -0.75
N LEU A 6 -30.78 -10.79 -1.21
CA LEU A 6 -30.62 -11.10 -2.63
C LEU A 6 -31.47 -12.31 -2.99
N ASP A 7 -32.44 -12.13 -3.86
CA ASP A 7 -33.25 -13.20 -4.38
C ASP A 7 -32.45 -14.14 -5.32
N PRO A 8 -32.93 -15.37 -5.60
CA PRO A 8 -32.27 -16.28 -6.52
C PRO A 8 -31.99 -15.62 -7.89
N GLY A 9 -30.72 -15.55 -8.29
CA GLY A 9 -30.26 -14.92 -9.52
C GLY A 9 -30.01 -13.41 -9.40
N GLU A 10 -30.31 -12.78 -8.27
CA GLU A 10 -29.94 -11.39 -7.99
C GLU A 10 -28.49 -11.30 -7.52
N ARG A 11 -27.81 -10.21 -7.90
CA ARG A 11 -26.44 -9.91 -7.51
C ARG A 11 -26.36 -8.59 -6.76
N LEU A 12 -25.45 -8.51 -5.78
CA LEU A 12 -25.17 -7.28 -5.07
C LEU A 12 -24.61 -6.22 -6.05
N ALA A 13 -25.18 -5.03 -6.03
CA ALA A 13 -24.66 -3.91 -6.80
C ALA A 13 -23.76 -3.02 -5.91
N ALA A 14 -22.63 -2.59 -6.44
CA ALA A 14 -21.69 -1.73 -5.71
C ALA A 14 -22.34 -0.43 -5.16
N GLY A 15 -23.36 0.10 -5.84
CA GLY A 15 -24.12 1.29 -5.41
C GLY A 15 -25.02 1.06 -4.19
N GLN A 16 -25.22 -0.17 -3.74
CA GLN A 16 -25.99 -0.50 -2.53
C GLN A 16 -25.14 -0.45 -1.24
N LEU A 17 -23.80 -0.40 -1.40
CA LEU A 17 -22.83 -0.42 -0.31
C LEU A 17 -22.51 0.99 0.21
N PRO A 18 -22.27 1.15 1.49
CA PRO A 18 -21.82 2.42 2.09
C PRO A 18 -20.34 2.66 1.75
N ARG A 19 -20.03 2.90 0.47
CA ARG A 19 -18.64 3.18 0.06
C ARG A 19 -18.27 4.63 0.30
N GLN A 20 -17.28 4.85 1.15
CA GLN A 20 -16.66 6.15 1.38
C GLN A 20 -15.34 6.28 0.58
N GLY A 21 -15.39 6.06 -0.72
CA GLY A 21 -14.19 6.08 -1.57
C GLY A 21 -13.76 7.46 -2.06
N VAL A 22 -14.57 8.50 -1.85
CA VAL A 22 -14.25 9.85 -2.35
C VAL A 22 -13.93 10.77 -1.20
N LEU A 23 -12.67 11.22 -1.13
CA LEU A 23 -12.26 12.27 -0.18
C LEU A 23 -13.08 13.55 -0.44
N PRO A 24 -13.72 14.15 0.59
CA PRO A 24 -14.50 15.38 0.43
C PRO A 24 -13.67 16.50 -0.21
N ALA A 25 -14.26 17.26 -1.13
CA ALA A 25 -13.57 18.33 -1.85
C ALA A 25 -12.96 19.37 -0.89
N ALA A 26 -13.63 19.67 0.22
CA ALA A 26 -13.12 20.58 1.25
C ALA A 26 -11.83 20.07 1.91
N ILE A 27 -11.74 18.75 2.19
CA ILE A 27 -10.52 18.12 2.72
C ILE A 27 -9.41 18.19 1.70
N MET A 28 -9.69 17.85 0.44
CA MET A 28 -8.72 17.92 -0.65
C MET A 28 -8.16 19.34 -0.80
N GLN A 29 -9.02 20.36 -0.81
CA GLN A 29 -8.60 21.76 -0.91
C GLN A 29 -7.75 22.21 0.29
N SER A 30 -8.14 21.83 1.49
CA SER A 30 -7.38 22.16 2.71
C SER A 30 -6.01 21.45 2.73
N ALA A 31 -5.96 20.18 2.34
CA ALA A 31 -4.72 19.43 2.26
C ALA A 31 -3.79 20.00 1.18
N GLN A 32 -4.34 20.42 0.03
CA GLN A 32 -3.56 21.07 -1.03
C GLN A 32 -2.89 22.34 -0.52
N ALA A 33 -3.64 23.20 0.17
CA ALA A 33 -3.08 24.44 0.74
C ALA A 33 -1.95 24.17 1.75
N ILE A 34 -2.08 23.10 2.57
CA ILE A 34 -1.03 22.71 3.52
C ILE A 34 0.20 22.19 2.77
N VAL A 35 0.00 21.35 1.76
CA VAL A 35 1.09 20.77 0.95
C VAL A 35 1.87 21.86 0.23
N ASP A 36 1.17 22.81 -0.40
CA ASP A 36 1.79 23.93 -1.12
C ASP A 36 2.59 24.82 -0.16
N ASP A 37 2.02 25.11 1.01
CA ASP A 37 2.64 25.95 2.04
C ASP A 37 3.94 25.32 2.60
N VAL A 38 3.91 24.01 2.91
CA VAL A 38 5.12 23.30 3.35
C VAL A 38 6.17 23.26 2.25
N ARG A 39 5.76 23.06 1.01
CA ARG A 39 6.68 23.08 -0.16
C ARG A 39 7.37 24.43 -0.32
N GLU A 40 6.69 25.54 -0.03
CA GLU A 40 7.21 26.91 -0.16
C GLU A 40 8.03 27.34 1.05
N ARG A 41 7.50 27.11 2.29
CA ARG A 41 8.06 27.67 3.53
C ARG A 41 8.79 26.66 4.43
N GLY A 42 8.78 25.36 4.06
CA GLY A 42 9.52 24.31 4.77
C GLY A 42 9.21 24.25 6.27
N ASP A 43 10.25 24.24 7.08
CA ASP A 43 10.16 24.12 8.55
C ASP A 43 9.33 25.22 9.22
N VAL A 44 9.24 26.41 8.62
CA VAL A 44 8.42 27.50 9.17
C VAL A 44 6.95 27.10 9.15
N ALA A 45 6.48 26.57 8.02
CA ALA A 45 5.11 26.07 7.90
C ALA A 45 4.87 24.90 8.84
N LEU A 46 5.83 23.95 8.95
CA LEU A 46 5.71 22.81 9.87
C LEU A 46 5.49 23.24 11.32
N ARG A 47 6.25 24.20 11.83
CA ARG A 47 6.12 24.72 13.20
C ARG A 47 4.74 25.35 13.42
N GLU A 48 4.27 26.17 12.47
CA GLU A 48 2.94 26.78 12.55
C GLU A 48 1.83 25.74 12.58
N TYR A 49 1.93 24.68 11.76
CA TYR A 49 0.92 23.61 11.73
C TYR A 49 0.99 22.70 12.97
N CYS A 50 2.16 22.37 13.50
CA CYS A 50 2.28 21.65 14.77
C CYS A 50 1.63 22.42 15.91
N LYS A 51 1.89 23.73 16.00
CA LYS A 51 1.23 24.58 16.98
C LYS A 51 -0.28 24.65 16.80
N LYS A 52 -0.74 24.76 15.57
CA LYS A 52 -2.16 24.90 15.23
C LYS A 52 -2.97 23.63 15.46
N PHE A 53 -2.42 22.47 15.08
CA PHE A 53 -3.17 21.20 15.06
C PHE A 53 -2.85 20.29 16.23
N ASP A 54 -1.60 20.25 16.67
CA ASP A 54 -1.14 19.40 17.76
C ASP A 54 -1.08 20.17 19.10
N GLY A 55 -1.08 21.51 19.05
CA GLY A 55 -1.00 22.38 20.24
C GLY A 55 0.39 22.43 20.87
N VAL A 56 1.42 21.99 20.14
CA VAL A 56 2.80 21.87 20.63
C VAL A 56 3.72 22.81 19.84
N ASP A 57 4.52 23.59 20.56
CA ASP A 57 5.63 24.33 19.97
C ASP A 57 6.84 23.37 19.83
N VAL A 58 7.26 23.10 18.60
CA VAL A 58 8.36 22.16 18.28
C VAL A 58 9.55 22.99 17.82
N ASP A 59 10.62 22.99 18.61
CA ASP A 59 11.90 23.64 18.27
C ASP A 59 12.73 22.78 17.32
N ASP A 60 12.85 21.49 17.64
CA ASP A 60 13.50 20.48 16.82
C ASP A 60 12.54 19.32 16.53
N PHE A 61 12.30 19.06 15.25
CA PHE A 61 11.45 17.95 14.84
C PHE A 61 12.11 16.60 15.06
N ARG A 62 13.46 16.55 15.04
CA ARG A 62 14.19 15.29 15.15
C ARG A 62 14.18 14.78 16.57
N VAL A 63 13.72 13.54 16.73
CA VAL A 63 13.72 12.84 18.00
C VAL A 63 15.13 12.30 18.29
N ASP A 64 15.65 12.54 19.51
CA ASP A 64 16.96 11.99 19.93
C ASP A 64 16.90 10.46 19.88
N PRO A 65 17.79 9.79 19.13
CA PRO A 65 17.84 8.33 19.05
C PRO A 65 17.94 7.61 20.40
N LYS A 66 18.49 8.27 21.43
CA LYS A 66 18.57 7.72 22.78
C LYS A 66 17.22 7.44 23.39
N LEU A 67 16.19 8.22 23.03
CA LEU A 67 14.82 8.02 23.52
C LEU A 67 14.24 6.67 23.10
N MET A 68 14.68 6.11 21.97
CA MET A 68 14.28 4.75 21.58
C MET A 68 14.89 3.68 22.53
N ASP A 69 16.14 3.88 22.97
CA ASP A 69 16.80 2.95 23.90
C ASP A 69 16.20 3.06 25.31
N GLU A 70 15.90 4.27 25.74
CA GLU A 70 15.21 4.54 27.01
C GLU A 70 13.79 3.96 27.02
N ALA A 71 13.07 4.04 25.90
CA ALA A 71 11.71 3.50 25.76
C ALA A 71 11.66 1.99 25.96
N ILE A 72 12.66 1.24 25.47
CA ILE A 72 12.76 -0.22 25.69
C ILE A 72 12.82 -0.57 27.18
N GLN A 73 13.39 0.31 28.00
CA GLN A 73 13.50 0.11 29.45
C GLN A 73 12.29 0.64 30.21
N ALA A 74 11.57 1.61 29.64
CA ALA A 74 10.46 2.30 30.29
C ALA A 74 9.11 1.56 30.14
N VAL A 75 8.93 0.74 29.08
CA VAL A 75 7.69 0.01 28.85
C VAL A 75 7.70 -1.38 29.49
N ASP A 76 6.52 -1.94 29.71
CA ASP A 76 6.36 -3.25 30.31
C ASP A 76 7.15 -4.34 29.52
N PRO A 77 7.95 -5.18 30.18
CA PRO A 77 8.70 -6.25 29.52
C PRO A 77 7.81 -7.22 28.71
N ALA A 78 6.58 -7.49 29.15
CA ALA A 78 5.66 -8.35 28.41
C ALA A 78 5.27 -7.74 27.06
N PHE A 79 5.13 -6.39 27.00
CA PHE A 79 4.89 -5.70 25.72
C PHE A 79 6.11 -5.82 24.79
N ILE A 80 7.34 -5.67 25.33
CA ILE A 80 8.56 -5.83 24.54
C ILE A 80 8.67 -7.24 23.95
N GLU A 81 8.36 -8.27 24.72
CA GLU A 81 8.39 -9.66 24.22
C GLU A 81 7.30 -9.91 23.16
N ALA A 82 6.08 -9.39 23.34
CA ALA A 82 5.03 -9.44 22.31
C ALA A 82 5.47 -8.71 21.02
N LEU A 83 6.07 -7.53 21.16
CA LEU A 83 6.56 -6.73 20.04
C LEU A 83 7.68 -7.44 19.26
N LYS A 84 8.64 -8.07 19.96
CA LYS A 84 9.71 -8.86 19.33
C LYS A 84 9.16 -10.09 18.61
N LYS A 85 8.16 -10.77 19.20
CA LYS A 85 7.48 -11.90 18.56
C LYS A 85 6.80 -11.45 17.26
N ALA A 86 6.02 -10.38 17.30
CA ALA A 86 5.37 -9.80 16.14
C ALA A 86 6.40 -9.43 15.05
N ALA A 87 7.46 -8.71 15.43
CA ALA A 87 8.52 -8.30 14.50
C ALA A 87 9.22 -9.49 13.83
N ALA A 88 9.44 -10.59 14.56
CA ALA A 88 10.05 -11.80 14.00
C ALA A 88 9.12 -12.45 12.96
N GLN A 89 7.83 -12.57 13.26
CA GLN A 89 6.84 -13.19 12.35
C GLN A 89 6.58 -12.32 11.11
N ILE A 90 6.50 -10.99 11.27
CA ILE A 90 6.38 -10.05 10.15
C ILE A 90 7.62 -10.16 9.25
N ARG A 91 8.82 -10.21 9.81
CA ARG A 91 10.05 -10.37 9.05
C ARG A 91 10.09 -11.70 8.30
N GLU A 92 9.77 -12.80 8.97
CA GLU A 92 9.76 -14.13 8.35
C GLU A 92 8.81 -14.20 7.16
N PHE A 93 7.63 -13.56 7.28
CA PHE A 93 6.66 -13.50 6.18
C PHE A 93 7.21 -12.70 5.01
N HIS A 94 7.67 -11.47 5.25
CA HIS A 94 8.13 -10.56 4.21
C HIS A 94 9.47 -10.98 3.56
N GLU A 95 10.31 -11.76 4.24
CA GLU A 95 11.52 -12.35 3.64
C GLU A 95 11.20 -13.27 2.45
N ARG A 96 9.99 -13.85 2.39
CA ARG A 96 9.53 -14.68 1.26
C ARG A 96 9.11 -13.86 0.05
N GLU A 97 8.87 -12.57 0.21
CA GLU A 97 8.51 -11.63 -0.85
C GLU A 97 9.74 -11.01 -1.55
N VAL A 98 10.93 -11.28 -1.05
CA VAL A 98 12.16 -10.69 -1.60
C VAL A 98 12.41 -11.20 -3.01
N GLU A 99 12.37 -10.27 -3.96
CA GLU A 99 12.67 -10.54 -5.36
C GLU A 99 14.15 -10.36 -5.65
N GLN A 100 14.72 -11.27 -6.45
CA GLN A 100 16.11 -11.22 -6.87
C GLN A 100 16.25 -10.70 -8.30
N SER A 101 17.36 -9.98 -8.57
CA SER A 101 17.76 -9.67 -9.94
C SER A 101 18.03 -10.95 -10.71
N TRP A 102 17.64 -10.99 -12.00
CA TRP A 102 17.90 -12.14 -12.85
C TRP A 102 18.37 -11.72 -14.24
N PHE A 103 19.12 -12.59 -14.88
CA PHE A 103 19.63 -12.41 -16.23
C PHE A 103 19.49 -13.71 -17.02
N THR A 104 19.23 -13.58 -18.32
CA THR A 104 19.20 -14.70 -19.27
C THR A 104 19.98 -14.35 -20.52
N SER A 105 20.54 -15.35 -21.21
CA SER A 105 21.27 -15.15 -22.45
C SER A 105 20.51 -15.79 -23.61
N ARG A 106 20.46 -15.10 -24.75
CA ARG A 106 20.02 -15.67 -26.03
C ARG A 106 21.15 -16.49 -26.68
N ALA A 107 20.84 -17.25 -27.74
CA ALA A 107 21.82 -18.05 -28.48
C ALA A 107 22.95 -17.19 -29.10
N ASP A 108 22.65 -15.93 -29.48
CA ASP A 108 23.59 -14.95 -29.98
C ASP A 108 24.42 -14.24 -28.89
N GLY A 109 24.31 -14.67 -27.65
CA GLY A 109 25.01 -14.11 -26.49
C GLY A 109 24.41 -12.80 -25.94
N THR A 110 23.33 -12.27 -26.53
CA THR A 110 22.62 -11.11 -25.99
C THR A 110 22.09 -11.42 -24.59
N ILE A 111 22.37 -10.55 -23.60
CA ILE A 111 21.92 -10.69 -22.21
C ILE A 111 20.73 -9.76 -21.98
N LEU A 112 19.65 -10.33 -21.46
CA LEU A 112 18.49 -9.60 -20.98
C LEU A 112 18.27 -9.91 -19.50
N GLY A 113 17.75 -8.94 -18.75
CA GLY A 113 17.48 -9.18 -17.32
C GLY A 113 16.69 -8.08 -16.67
N VAL A 114 16.44 -8.31 -15.39
CA VAL A 114 15.85 -7.33 -14.48
C VAL A 114 16.81 -7.12 -13.32
N LYS A 115 17.17 -5.85 -13.09
CA LYS A 115 17.88 -5.43 -11.88
C LYS A 115 16.88 -4.93 -10.87
N VAL A 116 16.80 -5.60 -9.72
CA VAL A 116 16.02 -5.19 -8.56
C VAL A 116 16.90 -4.33 -7.65
N THR A 117 16.39 -3.18 -7.23
CA THR A 117 17.14 -2.24 -6.38
C THR A 117 16.21 -1.66 -5.31
N PRO A 118 16.58 -1.68 -4.02
CA PRO A 118 15.84 -0.96 -2.98
C PRO A 118 15.75 0.53 -3.28
N ILE A 119 14.64 1.17 -2.91
CA ILE A 119 14.54 2.64 -2.97
C ILE A 119 15.53 3.29 -2.00
N SER A 120 15.88 4.54 -2.26
CA SER A 120 16.93 5.26 -1.50
C SER A 120 16.53 5.55 -0.05
N ALA A 121 15.27 5.93 0.16
CA ALA A 121 14.69 6.19 1.48
C ALA A 121 13.19 5.95 1.47
N ALA A 122 12.67 5.39 2.56
CA ALA A 122 11.24 5.22 2.83
C ALA A 122 10.78 6.20 3.91
N GLY A 123 9.72 6.93 3.65
CA GLY A 123 8.99 7.73 4.63
C GLY A 123 7.84 6.90 5.20
N VAL A 124 7.76 6.80 6.52
CA VAL A 124 6.73 6.03 7.21
C VAL A 124 5.91 6.99 8.07
N TYR A 125 4.62 7.09 7.77
CA TYR A 125 3.68 7.85 8.58
C TYR A 125 3.01 6.93 9.61
N VAL A 126 3.23 7.22 10.89
CA VAL A 126 2.59 6.50 11.99
C VAL A 126 1.57 7.41 12.64
N PRO A 127 0.27 7.03 12.67
CA PRO A 127 -0.74 7.82 13.32
C PRO A 127 -0.48 7.98 14.82
N GLY A 128 -0.96 9.11 15.37
CA GLY A 128 -0.98 9.40 16.80
C GLY A 128 -2.28 10.09 17.17
N GLY A 129 -2.47 10.43 18.41
CA GLY A 129 -3.65 11.15 18.90
C GLY A 129 -4.51 10.32 19.85
N ARG A 130 -5.71 9.86 19.44
CA ARG A 130 -6.64 9.12 20.31
C ARG A 130 -6.17 7.70 20.65
N ALA A 131 -5.43 7.06 19.77
CA ALA A 131 -4.82 5.75 19.97
C ALA A 131 -3.35 5.80 19.52
N GLN A 132 -2.57 4.84 20.00
CA GLN A 132 -1.18 4.64 19.60
C GLN A 132 -1.10 3.36 18.79
N TYR A 133 -0.28 3.36 17.76
CA TYR A 133 -0.20 2.25 16.81
C TYR A 133 1.23 1.71 16.67
N PRO A 134 1.79 1.10 17.74
CA PRO A 134 3.11 0.49 17.67
C PRO A 134 3.17 -0.67 16.66
N SER A 135 2.04 -1.35 16.39
CA SER A 135 1.93 -2.37 15.34
C SER A 135 2.19 -1.79 13.95
N THR A 136 1.65 -0.61 13.63
CA THR A 136 1.89 0.08 12.35
C THR A 136 3.38 0.37 12.14
N VAL A 137 4.12 0.71 13.21
CA VAL A 137 5.57 0.88 13.09
C VAL A 137 6.26 -0.39 12.59
N LEU A 138 5.88 -1.57 13.13
CA LEU A 138 6.43 -2.84 12.68
C LEU A 138 6.02 -3.14 11.25
N MET A 139 4.73 -3.02 10.96
CA MET A 139 4.12 -3.38 9.67
C MET A 139 4.65 -2.54 8.51
N ASP A 140 4.92 -1.27 8.72
CA ASP A 140 5.40 -0.38 7.67
C ASP A 140 6.93 -0.36 7.55
N CYS A 141 7.67 -0.50 8.68
CA CYS A 141 9.12 -0.38 8.66
C CYS A 141 9.84 -1.70 8.35
N ILE A 142 9.33 -2.84 8.83
CA ILE A 142 10.01 -4.13 8.64
C ILE A 142 10.09 -4.53 7.17
N PRO A 143 9.03 -4.46 6.33
CA PRO A 143 9.15 -4.75 4.91
C PRO A 143 10.13 -3.83 4.19
N ALA A 144 10.22 -2.54 4.57
CA ALA A 144 11.23 -1.63 4.04
C ALA A 144 12.66 -2.09 4.37
N LYS A 145 12.89 -2.54 5.61
CA LYS A 145 14.19 -3.10 6.03
C LYS A 145 14.51 -4.42 5.34
N VAL A 146 13.53 -5.31 5.18
CA VAL A 146 13.66 -6.57 4.45
C VAL A 146 13.98 -6.33 2.96
N ALA A 147 13.37 -5.33 2.35
CA ALA A 147 13.70 -4.89 0.99
C ALA A 147 15.13 -4.36 0.85
N GLY A 148 15.81 -4.06 1.94
CA GLY A 148 17.17 -3.50 1.96
C GLY A 148 17.22 -1.97 1.88
N VAL A 149 16.13 -1.26 2.19
CA VAL A 149 16.11 0.20 2.28
C VAL A 149 17.05 0.66 3.38
N LYS A 150 18.01 1.51 3.02
CA LYS A 150 19.07 1.95 3.95
C LYS A 150 18.61 3.04 4.91
N ARG A 151 17.58 3.81 4.56
CA ARG A 151 17.09 4.94 5.32
C ARG A 151 15.57 4.87 5.46
N VAL A 152 15.10 4.51 6.64
CA VAL A 152 13.67 4.52 7.02
C VAL A 152 13.43 5.69 7.94
N VAL A 153 12.65 6.66 7.46
CA VAL A 153 12.33 7.93 8.13
C VAL A 153 10.89 7.86 8.60
N MET A 154 10.69 7.82 9.91
CA MET A 154 9.36 7.80 10.52
C MET A 154 8.93 9.20 10.93
N VAL A 155 7.69 9.55 10.62
CA VAL A 155 7.01 10.75 11.13
C VAL A 155 5.80 10.33 11.96
N THR A 156 5.56 11.00 13.08
CA THR A 156 4.40 10.76 13.95
C THR A 156 4.08 12.04 14.72
N PRO A 157 2.79 12.39 14.93
CA PRO A 157 2.45 13.59 15.66
C PRO A 157 2.97 13.53 17.11
N PRO A 158 3.44 14.65 17.66
CA PRO A 158 3.79 14.73 19.07
C PRO A 158 2.56 14.55 19.96
N GLN A 159 2.75 14.07 21.19
CA GLN A 159 1.72 14.05 22.22
C GLN A 159 1.46 15.48 22.73
N LYS A 160 0.30 15.73 23.34
CA LYS A 160 -0.08 17.05 23.87
C LYS A 160 0.91 17.61 24.90
N GLU A 161 1.50 16.72 25.65
CA GLU A 161 2.55 17.03 26.66
C GLU A 161 3.95 17.17 26.02
N GLY A 162 4.02 17.07 24.69
CA GLY A 162 5.26 16.98 23.93
C GLY A 162 5.84 15.55 23.91
N GLY A 163 6.83 15.34 23.03
CA GLY A 163 7.48 14.04 22.86
C GLY A 163 6.66 13.02 22.08
N ILE A 164 7.16 11.80 22.05
CA ILE A 164 6.54 10.64 21.39
C ILE A 164 6.27 9.56 22.44
N SER A 165 5.20 8.80 22.24
CA SER A 165 4.85 7.68 23.12
C SER A 165 6.02 6.68 23.27
N PRO A 166 6.35 6.26 24.49
CA PRO A 166 7.35 5.22 24.71
C PRO A 166 7.04 3.90 23.99
N TYR A 167 5.76 3.55 23.83
CA TYR A 167 5.34 2.35 23.07
C TYR A 167 5.69 2.47 21.58
N THR A 168 5.48 3.64 20.97
CA THR A 168 5.85 3.93 19.58
C THR A 168 7.37 3.94 19.40
N LEU A 169 8.12 4.55 20.34
CA LEU A 169 9.57 4.59 20.31
C LEU A 169 10.19 3.18 20.47
N ALA A 170 9.64 2.35 21.36
CA ALA A 170 10.06 0.97 21.52
C ALA A 170 9.83 0.15 20.25
N ALA A 171 8.67 0.32 19.59
CA ALA A 171 8.39 -0.30 18.31
C ALA A 171 9.37 0.15 17.23
N ALA A 172 9.66 1.44 17.13
CA ALA A 172 10.65 1.99 16.20
C ALA A 172 12.04 1.38 16.40
N LYS A 173 12.47 1.19 17.65
CA LYS A 173 13.72 0.51 17.98
C LYS A 173 13.72 -0.93 17.47
N VAL A 174 12.66 -1.69 17.76
CA VAL A 174 12.54 -3.10 17.36
C VAL A 174 12.46 -3.24 15.84
N ALA A 175 11.73 -2.36 15.15
CA ALA A 175 11.63 -2.34 13.70
C ALA A 175 12.92 -1.92 13.00
N GLY A 176 13.82 -1.22 13.69
CA GLY A 176 15.08 -0.71 13.14
C GLY A 176 14.91 0.58 12.34
N VAL A 177 14.03 1.49 12.81
CA VAL A 177 13.86 2.84 12.25
C VAL A 177 15.16 3.62 12.40
N ASP A 178 15.56 4.34 11.35
CA ASP A 178 16.82 5.10 11.36
C ASP A 178 16.64 6.52 11.91
N GLU A 179 15.52 7.16 11.60
CA GLU A 179 15.24 8.53 12.00
C GLU A 179 13.75 8.70 12.33
N ILE A 180 13.46 9.49 13.38
CA ILE A 180 12.09 9.82 13.80
C ILE A 180 11.94 11.33 13.86
N TYR A 181 10.82 11.84 13.38
CA TYR A 181 10.46 13.24 13.46
C TYR A 181 9.07 13.44 14.07
N ALA A 182 8.98 14.35 15.03
CA ALA A 182 7.74 14.66 15.75
C ALA A 182 6.88 15.64 14.95
N VAL A 183 6.21 15.13 13.93
CA VAL A 183 5.30 15.89 13.06
C VAL A 183 4.22 14.97 12.51
N GLY A 184 2.98 15.42 12.52
CA GLY A 184 1.83 14.67 12.01
C GLY A 184 1.10 15.36 10.86
N GLY A 185 -0.04 14.81 10.45
CA GLY A 185 -0.95 15.42 9.49
C GLY A 185 -0.44 15.54 8.04
N ALA A 186 -1.16 16.31 7.22
CA ALA A 186 -0.84 16.56 5.83
C ALA A 186 0.54 17.21 5.65
N GLN A 187 0.95 18.06 6.61
CA GLN A 187 2.24 18.73 6.59
C GLN A 187 3.41 17.75 6.72
N ALA A 188 3.26 16.65 7.47
CA ALA A 188 4.28 15.61 7.56
C ALA A 188 4.47 14.87 6.23
N ILE A 189 3.37 14.58 5.53
CA ILE A 189 3.40 13.97 4.19
C ILE A 189 4.12 14.90 3.20
N ALA A 190 3.80 16.20 3.23
CA ALA A 190 4.48 17.19 2.38
C ALA A 190 5.99 17.26 2.69
N ALA A 191 6.37 17.25 3.96
CA ALA A 191 7.77 17.25 4.37
C ALA A 191 8.53 16.02 3.86
N LEU A 192 7.94 14.82 3.96
CA LEU A 192 8.53 13.60 3.41
C LEU A 192 8.63 13.62 1.88
N ALA A 193 7.64 14.22 1.20
CA ALA A 193 7.60 14.27 -0.26
C ALA A 193 8.61 15.24 -0.86
N TYR A 194 8.79 16.41 -0.28
CA TYR A 194 9.61 17.48 -0.85
C TYR A 194 10.95 17.69 -0.13
N GLY A 195 11.03 17.27 1.14
CA GLY A 195 12.11 17.61 2.04
C GLY A 195 11.94 19.02 2.62
N THR A 196 12.52 19.26 3.79
CA THR A 196 12.67 20.56 4.44
C THR A 196 14.09 20.67 5.00
N ASP A 197 14.41 21.75 5.69
CA ASP A 197 15.74 21.87 6.32
C ASP A 197 15.98 20.78 7.39
N SER A 198 14.95 20.39 8.12
CA SER A 198 15.03 19.36 9.17
C SER A 198 14.71 17.96 8.68
N ILE A 199 13.72 17.80 7.80
CA ILE A 199 13.18 16.51 7.41
C ILE A 199 13.64 16.15 5.99
N PRO A 200 14.28 14.98 5.78
CA PRO A 200 14.79 14.60 4.48
C PRO A 200 13.66 14.18 3.54
N LYS A 201 13.83 14.49 2.25
CA LYS A 201 12.99 13.92 1.19
C LYS A 201 13.12 12.40 1.14
N THR A 202 11.99 11.71 0.94
CA THR A 202 11.93 10.25 0.76
C THR A 202 11.42 9.88 -0.64
N ALA A 203 11.77 8.69 -1.10
CA ALA A 203 11.36 8.21 -2.42
C ALA A 203 9.93 7.69 -2.42
N LYS A 204 9.49 7.11 -1.31
CA LYS A 204 8.13 6.57 -1.13
C LYS A 204 7.63 6.86 0.28
N ILE A 205 6.34 7.15 0.40
CA ILE A 205 5.65 7.45 1.66
C ILE A 205 4.59 6.38 1.88
N VAL A 206 4.67 5.69 3.02
CA VAL A 206 3.76 4.61 3.40
C VAL A 206 3.12 4.89 4.75
N GLY A 207 2.08 4.15 5.07
CA GLY A 207 1.39 4.18 6.35
C GLY A 207 0.00 4.78 6.30
N PRO A 208 -0.90 4.31 7.20
CA PRO A 208 -2.27 4.77 7.31
C PRO A 208 -2.34 6.14 7.98
N GLY A 209 -3.44 6.87 7.74
CA GLY A 209 -3.67 8.16 8.38
C GLY A 209 -5.10 8.64 8.19
N ASN A 210 -5.44 9.77 8.83
CA ASN A 210 -6.76 10.37 8.67
C ASN A 210 -6.97 10.91 7.23
N ALA A 211 -8.18 11.40 6.96
CA ALA A 211 -8.57 11.89 5.64
C ALA A 211 -7.64 13.01 5.09
N PHE A 212 -7.01 13.84 5.94
CA PHE A 212 -6.05 14.86 5.50
C PHE A 212 -4.71 14.23 5.08
N VAL A 213 -4.27 13.18 5.78
CA VAL A 213 -3.08 12.41 5.42
C VAL A 213 -3.31 11.67 4.10
N ALA A 214 -4.45 11.01 3.94
CA ALA A 214 -4.84 10.34 2.71
C ALA A 214 -4.93 11.33 1.52
N ALA A 215 -5.52 12.52 1.75
CA ALA A 215 -5.57 13.58 0.76
C ALA A 215 -4.17 14.09 0.38
N ALA A 216 -3.29 14.32 1.36
CA ALA A 216 -1.92 14.74 1.11
C ALA A 216 -1.12 13.68 0.34
N LYS A 217 -1.23 12.39 0.69
CA LYS A 217 -0.61 11.29 -0.08
C LYS A 217 -1.08 11.30 -1.54
N LYS A 218 -2.39 11.47 -1.76
CA LYS A 218 -2.94 11.58 -3.12
C LYS A 218 -2.39 12.79 -3.89
N ILE A 219 -2.21 13.93 -3.23
CA ILE A 219 -1.70 15.17 -3.83
C ILE A 219 -0.22 15.01 -4.23
N VAL A 220 0.61 14.43 -3.36
CA VAL A 220 2.05 14.27 -3.63
C VAL A 220 2.37 13.05 -4.52
N SER A 221 1.37 12.24 -4.84
CA SER A 221 1.54 11.09 -5.74
C SER A 221 2.00 11.54 -7.12
N GLY A 222 3.16 11.05 -7.55
CA GLY A 222 3.85 11.51 -8.76
C GLY A 222 5.11 12.31 -8.47
N ASP A 223 5.16 13.07 -7.36
CA ASP A 223 6.38 13.73 -6.86
C ASP A 223 7.16 12.82 -5.89
N ALA A 224 6.43 11.98 -5.17
CA ALA A 224 6.93 10.85 -4.39
C ALA A 224 6.03 9.62 -4.60
N GLY A 225 6.57 8.41 -4.49
CA GLY A 225 5.75 7.21 -4.47
C GLY A 225 4.89 7.16 -3.21
N ILE A 226 3.73 6.52 -3.30
CA ILE A 226 2.89 6.20 -2.14
C ILE A 226 2.54 4.71 -2.16
N ASP A 227 2.16 4.15 -1.01
CA ASP A 227 1.55 2.82 -0.93
C ASP A 227 0.14 2.84 -1.54
N MET A 228 -0.80 3.49 -0.85
CA MET A 228 -2.20 3.61 -1.25
C MET A 228 -2.84 4.87 -0.69
N VAL A 229 -4.04 5.17 -1.12
CA VAL A 229 -4.92 6.17 -0.51
C VAL A 229 -5.95 5.41 0.33
N ALA A 230 -5.66 5.24 1.63
CA ALA A 230 -6.52 4.51 2.53
C ALA A 230 -7.79 5.32 2.88
N GLY A 231 -8.92 4.63 2.90
CA GLY A 231 -10.17 5.10 3.50
C GLY A 231 -10.35 4.57 4.93
N PRO A 232 -11.57 4.66 5.50
CA PRO A 232 -11.93 3.96 6.72
C PRO A 232 -11.77 2.46 6.59
N SER A 233 -11.38 1.78 7.67
CA SER A 233 -11.15 0.34 7.67
C SER A 233 -12.45 -0.47 7.50
N GLU A 234 -12.33 -1.68 6.97
CA GLU A 234 -13.45 -2.54 6.60
C GLU A 234 -13.18 -3.99 6.99
N VAL A 235 -14.21 -4.66 7.52
CA VAL A 235 -14.23 -6.12 7.64
C VAL A 235 -15.44 -6.69 6.93
N CYS A 236 -15.25 -7.82 6.25
CA CYS A 236 -16.31 -8.64 5.71
C CYS A 236 -16.21 -10.06 6.29
N VAL A 237 -17.23 -10.50 6.99
CA VAL A 237 -17.33 -11.87 7.47
C VAL A 237 -18.30 -12.65 6.57
N LEU A 238 -17.80 -13.62 5.82
CA LEU A 238 -18.61 -14.61 5.13
C LEU A 238 -18.82 -15.80 6.06
N ALA A 239 -20.04 -16.00 6.51
CA ALA A 239 -20.35 -17.04 7.49
C ALA A 239 -21.58 -17.87 7.08
N ASP A 240 -21.52 -19.16 7.39
CA ASP A 240 -22.68 -20.08 7.30
C ASP A 240 -23.19 -20.48 8.70
N ALA A 241 -24.17 -21.35 8.73
CA ALA A 241 -24.80 -21.82 9.96
C ALA A 241 -23.86 -22.64 10.88
N THR A 242 -22.67 -23.03 10.44
CA THR A 242 -21.67 -23.75 11.25
C THR A 242 -20.81 -22.81 12.10
N ALA A 243 -20.82 -21.51 11.79
CA ALA A 243 -20.09 -20.49 12.53
C ALA A 243 -20.74 -20.21 13.91
N ASP A 244 -19.92 -19.76 14.85
CA ASP A 244 -20.42 -19.25 16.13
C ASP A 244 -20.82 -17.78 16.02
N ALA A 245 -22.10 -17.48 16.26
CA ALA A 245 -22.64 -16.15 16.13
C ALA A 245 -22.03 -15.13 17.12
N THR A 246 -21.50 -15.58 18.25
CA THR A 246 -20.84 -14.71 19.23
C THR A 246 -19.44 -14.32 18.77
N VAL A 247 -18.71 -15.29 18.19
CA VAL A 247 -17.40 -15.05 17.60
C VAL A 247 -17.53 -14.06 16.44
N VAL A 248 -18.41 -14.33 15.48
CA VAL A 248 -18.66 -13.43 14.32
C VAL A 248 -19.08 -12.02 14.78
N ALA A 249 -19.91 -11.91 15.82
CA ALA A 249 -20.27 -10.60 16.37
C ALA A 249 -19.06 -9.87 16.99
N ALA A 250 -18.16 -10.60 17.68
CA ALA A 250 -16.94 -10.03 18.24
C ALA A 250 -15.98 -9.55 17.13
N ASP A 251 -15.82 -10.32 16.06
CA ASP A 251 -14.95 -9.96 14.92
C ASP A 251 -15.47 -8.70 14.20
N LEU A 252 -16.79 -8.61 13.96
CA LEU A 252 -17.40 -7.38 13.42
C LEU A 252 -17.21 -6.18 14.36
N MET A 253 -17.25 -6.40 15.69
CA MET A 253 -17.02 -5.33 16.67
C MET A 253 -15.56 -4.93 16.77
N ALA A 254 -14.61 -5.85 16.55
CA ALA A 254 -13.18 -5.54 16.51
C ALA A 254 -12.86 -4.46 15.45
N GLN A 255 -13.49 -4.56 14.28
CA GLN A 255 -13.37 -3.50 13.26
C GLN A 255 -14.20 -2.27 13.60
N ALA A 256 -15.43 -2.43 14.09
CA ALA A 256 -16.33 -1.30 14.37
C ALA A 256 -15.81 -0.36 15.46
N GLU A 257 -14.97 -0.85 16.38
CA GLU A 257 -14.42 -0.02 17.46
C GLU A 257 -13.30 0.93 17.01
N HIS A 258 -12.75 0.77 15.80
CA HIS A 258 -11.68 1.62 15.28
C HIS A 258 -12.14 3.06 15.06
N ASP A 259 -13.26 3.24 14.34
CA ASP A 259 -13.79 4.57 13.99
C ASP A 259 -15.30 4.48 13.70
N PRO A 260 -16.10 5.52 13.95
CA PRO A 260 -17.52 5.57 13.57
C PRO A 260 -17.77 5.36 12.07
N LEU A 261 -16.76 5.59 11.22
CA LEU A 261 -16.81 5.39 9.77
C LEU A 261 -16.34 4.00 9.35
N ALA A 262 -15.83 3.16 10.27
CA ALA A 262 -15.45 1.78 9.94
C ALA A 262 -16.66 1.01 9.40
N THR A 263 -16.46 0.18 8.39
CA THR A 263 -17.55 -0.55 7.74
C THR A 263 -17.46 -2.04 8.03
N CYS A 264 -18.57 -2.61 8.49
CA CYS A 264 -18.67 -4.03 8.84
C CYS A 264 -19.70 -4.71 7.95
N TYR A 265 -19.29 -5.73 7.23
CA TYR A 265 -20.15 -6.54 6.38
C TYR A 265 -20.32 -7.95 6.96
N LEU A 266 -21.55 -8.39 7.16
CA LEU A 266 -21.89 -9.79 7.36
C LEU A 266 -22.53 -10.32 6.09
N VAL A 267 -21.93 -11.33 5.48
CA VAL A 267 -22.45 -12.00 4.29
C VAL A 267 -22.81 -13.43 4.69
N THR A 268 -24.05 -13.87 4.46
CA THR A 268 -24.51 -15.22 4.82
C THR A 268 -25.64 -15.67 3.91
N CYS A 269 -25.89 -16.98 3.86
CA CYS A 269 -27.05 -17.57 3.21
C CYS A 269 -28.18 -17.93 4.21
N ASP A 270 -27.99 -17.65 5.50
CA ASP A 270 -28.91 -17.98 6.58
C ASP A 270 -29.38 -16.72 7.32
N ALA A 271 -30.61 -16.28 7.02
CA ALA A 271 -31.21 -15.12 7.68
C ALA A 271 -31.33 -15.30 9.21
N ALA A 272 -31.62 -16.51 9.68
CA ALA A 272 -31.73 -16.77 11.12
C ALA A 272 -30.35 -16.69 11.80
N PHE A 273 -29.26 -17.07 11.12
CA PHE A 273 -27.91 -16.86 11.60
C PHE A 273 -27.58 -15.37 11.69
N ALA A 274 -27.92 -14.58 10.66
CA ALA A 274 -27.72 -13.14 10.69
C ALA A 274 -28.45 -12.44 11.86
N GLU A 275 -29.68 -12.88 12.17
CA GLU A 275 -30.44 -12.39 13.34
C GLU A 275 -29.74 -12.76 14.65
N LYS A 276 -29.21 -13.99 14.77
CA LYS A 276 -28.45 -14.41 15.95
C LYS A 276 -27.20 -13.56 16.18
N VAL A 277 -26.42 -13.29 15.12
CA VAL A 277 -25.24 -12.40 15.19
C VAL A 277 -25.63 -11.02 15.67
N GLN A 278 -26.65 -10.40 15.06
CA GLN A 278 -27.11 -9.08 15.46
C GLN A 278 -27.66 -9.06 16.91
N GLY A 279 -28.27 -10.14 17.36
CA GLY A 279 -28.74 -10.29 18.74
C GLY A 279 -27.63 -10.31 19.80
N ARG A 280 -26.37 -10.70 19.41
CA ARG A 280 -25.22 -10.69 20.31
C ARG A 280 -24.66 -9.29 20.57
N PHE A 281 -24.84 -8.35 19.67
CA PHE A 281 -24.27 -7.00 19.85
C PHE A 281 -24.71 -6.33 21.14
N ALA A 282 -25.98 -6.47 21.55
CA ALA A 282 -26.49 -5.82 22.76
C ALA A 282 -25.72 -6.28 24.03
N GLU A 283 -25.43 -7.56 24.14
CA GLU A 283 -24.68 -8.13 25.26
C GLU A 283 -23.20 -7.71 25.24
N LEU A 284 -22.55 -7.80 24.08
CA LEU A 284 -21.13 -7.47 23.91
C LEU A 284 -20.87 -5.98 24.07
N LEU A 285 -21.72 -5.12 23.50
CA LEU A 285 -21.62 -3.66 23.64
C LEU A 285 -21.77 -3.19 25.10
N ALA A 286 -22.60 -3.87 25.90
CA ALA A 286 -22.74 -3.51 27.31
C ALA A 286 -21.45 -3.62 28.12
N ALA A 287 -20.51 -4.45 27.68
CA ALA A 287 -19.21 -4.63 28.30
C ALA A 287 -18.08 -3.83 27.61
N SER A 288 -18.33 -3.24 26.43
CA SER A 288 -17.30 -2.57 25.64
C SER A 288 -16.99 -1.18 26.19
N PRO A 289 -15.70 -0.85 26.44
CA PRO A 289 -15.29 0.51 26.80
C PRO A 289 -15.44 1.52 25.62
N ARG A 290 -15.62 1.02 24.39
CA ARG A 290 -15.78 1.83 23.17
C ARG A 290 -17.18 1.70 22.57
N ALA A 291 -18.19 1.33 23.38
CA ALA A 291 -19.55 1.06 22.93
C ALA A 291 -20.19 2.16 22.06
N GLU A 292 -19.89 3.43 22.35
CA GLU A 292 -20.41 4.56 21.57
C GLU A 292 -19.89 4.54 20.13
N ILE A 293 -18.57 4.38 19.93
CA ILE A 293 -17.94 4.33 18.60
C ILE A 293 -18.44 3.10 17.85
N THR A 294 -18.37 1.94 18.50
CA THR A 294 -18.78 0.64 17.91
C THR A 294 -20.26 0.66 17.50
N SER A 295 -21.13 1.21 18.35
CA SER A 295 -22.56 1.32 18.03
C SER A 295 -22.83 2.23 16.84
N ALA A 296 -22.14 3.37 16.76
CA ALA A 296 -22.26 4.30 15.63
C ALA A 296 -21.84 3.63 14.32
N SER A 297 -20.67 2.98 14.29
CA SER A 297 -20.16 2.24 13.11
C SER A 297 -21.17 1.16 12.66
N LEU A 298 -21.59 0.26 13.59
CA LEU A 298 -22.53 -0.81 13.26
C LEU A 298 -23.90 -0.29 12.77
N ALA A 299 -24.38 0.84 13.34
CA ALA A 299 -25.67 1.40 12.97
C ALA A 299 -25.64 2.08 11.59
N ASP A 300 -24.61 2.91 11.36
CA ASP A 300 -24.54 3.80 10.20
C ASP A 300 -23.83 3.17 8.99
N GLN A 301 -22.83 2.32 9.23
CA GLN A 301 -21.98 1.71 8.21
C GLN A 301 -22.14 0.18 8.11
N GLY A 302 -22.73 -0.46 9.12
CA GLY A 302 -22.88 -1.91 9.13
C GLY A 302 -23.91 -2.42 8.11
N VAL A 303 -23.55 -3.46 7.35
CA VAL A 303 -24.39 -4.10 6.35
C VAL A 303 -24.46 -5.60 6.55
N VAL A 304 -25.67 -6.16 6.48
CA VAL A 304 -25.90 -7.60 6.39
C VAL A 304 -26.38 -7.93 4.99
N VAL A 305 -25.70 -8.83 4.30
CA VAL A 305 -26.13 -9.37 3.01
C VAL A 305 -26.62 -10.81 3.24
N VAL A 306 -27.90 -11.04 3.00
CA VAL A 306 -28.50 -12.38 3.03
C VAL A 306 -28.64 -12.83 1.58
N ALA A 307 -27.74 -13.72 1.15
CA ALA A 307 -27.72 -14.26 -0.21
C ALA A 307 -28.58 -15.52 -0.35
N ALA A 308 -29.08 -15.78 -1.55
CA ALA A 308 -29.92 -16.96 -1.82
C ALA A 308 -29.12 -18.28 -1.69
N ASP A 309 -27.84 -18.25 -2.02
CA ASP A 309 -26.93 -19.41 -1.96
C ASP A 309 -25.46 -18.96 -1.80
N LEU A 310 -24.57 -19.95 -1.62
CA LEU A 310 -23.15 -19.69 -1.41
C LEU A 310 -22.46 -19.01 -2.59
N GLU A 311 -22.85 -19.29 -3.82
CA GLU A 311 -22.29 -18.65 -5.02
C GLU A 311 -22.64 -17.15 -5.03
N ALA A 312 -23.89 -16.80 -4.76
CA ALA A 312 -24.32 -15.42 -4.63
C ALA A 312 -23.65 -14.71 -3.44
N ALA A 313 -23.37 -15.42 -2.34
CA ALA A 313 -22.64 -14.89 -1.19
C ALA A 313 -21.16 -14.58 -1.57
N ILE A 314 -20.50 -15.48 -2.29
CA ILE A 314 -19.12 -15.28 -2.78
C ILE A 314 -19.08 -14.14 -3.80
N ASP A 315 -20.03 -14.08 -4.74
CA ASP A 315 -20.15 -12.96 -5.67
C ASP A 315 -20.29 -11.62 -4.90
N ALA A 316 -21.10 -11.60 -3.84
CA ALA A 316 -21.25 -10.41 -3.00
C ALA A 316 -19.93 -10.01 -2.32
N VAL A 317 -19.16 -10.95 -1.78
CA VAL A 317 -17.83 -10.71 -1.22
C VAL A 317 -16.89 -10.10 -2.27
N ASN A 318 -16.86 -10.67 -3.49
CA ASN A 318 -16.02 -10.17 -4.58
C ASN A 318 -16.43 -8.75 -5.04
N VAL A 319 -17.72 -8.40 -4.97
CA VAL A 319 -18.22 -7.04 -5.22
C VAL A 319 -17.84 -6.08 -4.09
N ILE A 320 -17.88 -6.52 -2.83
CA ILE A 320 -17.43 -5.74 -1.68
C ILE A 320 -15.94 -5.45 -1.83
N ALA A 321 -15.14 -6.44 -2.21
CA ALA A 321 -13.68 -6.36 -2.28
C ALA A 321 -13.08 -5.78 -0.98
N PRO A 322 -13.32 -6.42 0.18
CA PRO A 322 -13.06 -5.86 1.48
C PRO A 322 -11.56 -5.76 1.79
N GLU A 323 -11.22 -4.89 2.74
CA GLU A 323 -9.90 -4.84 3.35
C GLU A 323 -9.56 -6.16 4.04
N HIS A 324 -10.41 -6.57 4.99
CA HIS A 324 -10.30 -7.83 5.71
C HIS A 324 -11.47 -8.75 5.35
N LEU A 325 -11.18 -9.98 4.94
CA LEU A 325 -12.18 -11.01 4.68
C LEU A 325 -11.99 -12.17 5.63
N GLU A 326 -12.99 -12.45 6.45
CA GLU A 326 -13.02 -13.64 7.29
C GLU A 326 -13.96 -14.68 6.70
N LEU A 327 -13.51 -15.94 6.61
CA LEU A 327 -14.27 -17.08 6.09
C LEU A 327 -14.65 -18.02 7.23
N HIS A 328 -15.83 -17.85 7.79
CA HIS A 328 -16.41 -18.68 8.85
C HIS A 328 -17.42 -19.67 8.26
N CYS A 329 -16.98 -20.48 7.30
CA CYS A 329 -17.80 -21.45 6.60
C CYS A 329 -17.26 -22.87 6.78
N ASP A 330 -18.12 -23.86 6.63
CA ASP A 330 -17.67 -25.23 6.42
C ASP A 330 -16.79 -25.29 5.16
N ASN A 331 -15.66 -25.97 5.23
CA ASN A 331 -14.66 -26.04 4.17
C ASN A 331 -14.17 -24.67 3.68
N ALA A 332 -13.92 -23.69 4.59
CA ALA A 332 -13.45 -22.33 4.26
C ALA A 332 -12.22 -22.31 3.31
N MET A 333 -11.27 -23.25 3.53
CA MET A 333 -10.08 -23.37 2.66
C MET A 333 -10.43 -23.71 1.20
N GLY A 334 -11.51 -24.46 0.97
CA GLY A 334 -11.99 -24.79 -0.38
C GLY A 334 -12.62 -23.58 -1.13
N LEU A 335 -12.91 -22.49 -0.42
CA LEU A 335 -13.48 -21.28 -1.01
C LEU A 335 -12.41 -20.33 -1.58
N LEU A 336 -11.13 -20.48 -1.20
CA LEU A 336 -10.04 -19.56 -1.61
C LEU A 336 -9.97 -19.36 -3.12
N GLY A 337 -10.17 -20.41 -3.91
CA GLY A 337 -10.15 -20.33 -5.37
C GLY A 337 -11.29 -19.54 -6.01
N LYS A 338 -12.30 -19.16 -5.22
CA LYS A 338 -13.46 -18.38 -5.67
C LYS A 338 -13.43 -16.93 -5.19
N ILE A 339 -12.53 -16.61 -4.24
CA ILE A 339 -12.32 -15.25 -3.77
C ILE A 339 -11.35 -14.56 -4.71
N GLU A 340 -11.82 -13.52 -5.38
CA GLU A 340 -11.06 -12.75 -6.35
C GLU A 340 -10.49 -11.45 -5.74
N ASN A 341 -11.22 -10.85 -4.81
CA ASN A 341 -10.95 -9.52 -4.31
C ASN A 341 -11.02 -9.47 -2.78
N ALA A 342 -9.88 -9.39 -2.12
CA ALA A 342 -9.75 -9.09 -0.69
C ALA A 342 -8.34 -8.58 -0.38
N GLY A 343 -8.20 -7.68 0.59
CA GLY A 343 -6.88 -7.22 1.05
C GLY A 343 -6.16 -8.31 1.84
N ALA A 344 -6.81 -8.89 2.84
CA ALA A 344 -6.35 -10.07 3.59
C ALA A 344 -7.49 -11.08 3.74
N ILE A 345 -7.16 -12.38 3.74
CA ILE A 345 -8.15 -13.47 3.89
C ILE A 345 -7.82 -14.30 5.12
N PHE A 346 -8.74 -14.32 6.07
CA PHE A 346 -8.67 -15.08 7.31
C PHE A 346 -9.52 -16.36 7.17
N VAL A 347 -8.91 -17.53 7.26
CA VAL A 347 -9.54 -18.77 6.88
C VAL A 347 -9.88 -19.62 8.09
N GLY A 348 -11.16 -19.81 8.32
CA GLY A 348 -11.69 -20.69 9.37
C GLY A 348 -11.79 -20.02 10.75
N PRO A 349 -12.40 -20.71 11.72
CA PRO A 349 -12.86 -20.12 12.98
C PRO A 349 -11.74 -19.72 13.97
N TRP A 350 -10.49 -20.04 13.65
CA TRP A 350 -9.33 -19.73 14.50
C TRP A 350 -8.52 -18.53 13.99
N SER A 351 -8.94 -17.93 12.88
CA SER A 351 -8.21 -16.87 12.17
C SER A 351 -8.98 -15.57 12.24
N SER A 352 -8.84 -14.84 13.33
CA SER A 352 -9.46 -13.52 13.49
C SER A 352 -8.59 -12.39 12.94
N GLU A 353 -9.21 -11.28 12.47
CA GLU A 353 -8.55 -10.07 12.03
C GLU A 353 -7.46 -9.58 13.00
N PRO A 354 -7.70 -9.47 14.35
CA PRO A 354 -6.68 -8.99 15.26
C PRO A 354 -5.40 -9.82 15.28
N LEU A 355 -5.45 -11.12 14.96
CA LEU A 355 -4.23 -11.92 14.83
C LEU A 355 -3.39 -11.46 13.66
N GLY A 356 -4.03 -11.11 12.52
CA GLY A 356 -3.37 -10.51 11.36
C GLY A 356 -2.77 -9.15 11.68
N ASP A 357 -3.55 -8.31 12.34
CA ASP A 357 -3.16 -6.94 12.65
C ASP A 357 -1.95 -6.83 13.57
N TYR A 358 -1.71 -7.83 14.41
CA TYR A 358 -0.63 -7.74 15.39
C TYR A 358 0.52 -8.72 15.18
N VAL A 359 0.23 -10.01 14.93
CA VAL A 359 1.28 -11.04 15.11
C VAL A 359 1.41 -12.06 13.98
N ALA A 360 0.43 -12.25 13.10
CA ALA A 360 0.45 -13.33 12.11
C ALA A 360 1.58 -13.22 11.08
N GLY A 361 2.02 -12.00 10.77
CA GLY A 361 3.12 -11.75 9.84
C GLY A 361 2.75 -11.01 8.56
N PRO A 362 1.66 -11.34 7.84
CA PRO A 362 1.15 -10.52 6.73
C PRO A 362 0.91 -9.07 7.15
N ASN A 363 1.02 -8.13 6.21
CA ASN A 363 0.88 -6.72 6.50
C ASN A 363 -0.58 -6.32 6.75
N HIS A 364 -0.79 -5.42 7.73
CA HIS A 364 -2.09 -4.86 8.02
C HIS A 364 -2.38 -3.52 7.32
N THR A 365 -1.40 -2.97 6.60
CA THR A 365 -1.62 -1.80 5.73
C THR A 365 -2.21 -2.29 4.42
N LEU A 366 -3.52 -2.29 4.35
CA LEU A 366 -4.33 -2.97 3.35
C LEU A 366 -5.13 -1.99 2.48
N PRO A 367 -5.48 -2.37 1.24
CA PRO A 367 -6.38 -1.57 0.40
C PRO A 367 -7.80 -1.56 0.95
N THR A 368 -8.39 -0.36 1.10
CA THR A 368 -9.74 -0.12 1.63
C THR A 368 -10.70 0.38 0.55
N GLY A 369 -11.99 0.47 0.85
CA GLY A 369 -13.00 1.08 -0.03
C GLY A 369 -13.20 0.33 -1.36
N GLY A 370 -12.98 -0.98 -1.36
CA GLY A 370 -13.08 -1.83 -2.53
C GLY A 370 -11.87 -1.76 -3.47
N THR A 371 -10.78 -1.08 -3.07
CA THR A 371 -9.56 -1.00 -3.88
C THR A 371 -8.76 -2.29 -3.89
N ALA A 372 -9.10 -3.28 -3.04
CA ALA A 372 -8.56 -4.63 -3.10
C ALA A 372 -8.78 -5.33 -4.46
N ALA A 373 -9.69 -4.83 -5.28
CA ALA A 373 -9.89 -5.28 -6.65
C ALA A 373 -8.71 -4.96 -7.60
N PHE A 374 -7.81 -4.02 -7.24
CA PHE A 374 -6.69 -3.60 -8.09
C PHE A 374 -5.44 -3.14 -7.32
N SER A 375 -5.48 -3.13 -5.99
CA SER A 375 -4.36 -2.76 -5.11
C SER A 375 -3.97 -3.94 -4.22
N ASN A 376 -2.74 -3.94 -3.75
CA ASN A 376 -2.17 -4.99 -2.91
C ASN A 376 -1.95 -4.48 -1.47
N PRO A 377 -1.83 -5.38 -0.49
CA PRO A 377 -1.24 -5.08 0.81
C PRO A 377 0.16 -4.47 0.66
N LEU A 378 0.56 -3.65 1.62
CA LEU A 378 1.95 -3.17 1.70
C LEU A 378 2.91 -4.36 1.81
N SER A 379 3.94 -4.37 0.99
CA SER A 379 4.85 -5.49 0.84
C SER A 379 6.28 -5.03 0.56
N VAL A 380 7.22 -5.96 0.48
CA VAL A 380 8.59 -5.69 0.01
C VAL A 380 8.62 -5.06 -1.39
N GLN A 381 7.62 -5.39 -2.22
CA GLN A 381 7.48 -4.87 -3.59
C GLN A 381 7.32 -3.35 -3.64
N ASP A 382 6.78 -2.75 -2.57
CA ASP A 382 6.61 -1.31 -2.45
C ASP A 382 7.91 -0.54 -2.27
N PHE A 383 8.95 -1.22 -1.81
CA PHE A 383 10.23 -0.63 -1.44
C PHE A 383 11.37 -0.96 -2.41
N ILE A 384 11.04 -1.51 -3.57
CA ILE A 384 12.00 -1.81 -4.63
C ILE A 384 11.61 -1.15 -5.95
N THR A 385 12.60 -0.97 -6.81
CA THR A 385 12.43 -0.62 -8.22
C THR A 385 13.03 -1.70 -9.11
N ARG A 386 12.49 -1.85 -10.32
CA ARG A 386 12.98 -2.79 -11.33
C ARG A 386 13.46 -2.01 -12.54
N SER A 387 14.68 -2.29 -12.98
CA SER A 387 15.23 -1.74 -14.22
C SER A 387 15.50 -2.86 -15.20
N SER A 388 15.04 -2.71 -16.44
CA SER A 388 15.41 -3.63 -17.51
C SER A 388 16.89 -3.48 -17.85
N VAL A 389 17.59 -4.59 -17.96
CA VAL A 389 19.00 -4.67 -18.41
C VAL A 389 19.05 -5.30 -19.78
N ILE A 390 19.65 -4.59 -20.73
CA ILE A 390 19.76 -4.98 -22.13
C ILE A 390 21.22 -4.84 -22.53
N CYS A 391 21.87 -5.95 -22.88
CA CYS A 391 23.26 -5.97 -23.33
C CYS A 391 23.37 -6.80 -24.61
N TYR A 392 23.47 -6.13 -25.74
CA TYR A 392 23.63 -6.77 -27.04
C TYR A 392 25.08 -7.14 -27.30
N THR A 393 25.27 -8.30 -27.98
CA THR A 393 26.50 -8.64 -28.67
C THR A 393 26.48 -8.10 -30.11
N PRO A 394 27.63 -8.02 -30.81
CA PRO A 394 27.62 -7.70 -32.23
C PRO A 394 26.72 -8.63 -33.04
N GLU A 395 26.72 -9.94 -32.76
CA GLU A 395 25.89 -10.94 -33.45
C GLU A 395 24.39 -10.66 -33.20
N GLY A 396 24.00 -10.46 -31.94
CA GLY A 396 22.60 -10.12 -31.57
C GLY A 396 22.16 -8.82 -32.23
N LEU A 397 23.03 -7.80 -32.27
CA LEU A 397 22.75 -6.56 -32.97
C LEU A 397 22.49 -6.79 -34.47
N MET A 398 23.33 -7.58 -35.13
CA MET A 398 23.16 -7.89 -36.57
C MET A 398 21.84 -8.62 -36.82
N ASN A 399 21.40 -9.46 -35.93
CA ASN A 399 20.13 -10.17 -36.02
C ASN A 399 18.91 -9.21 -35.86
N ASP A 400 18.95 -8.25 -34.92
CA ASP A 400 17.79 -7.45 -34.53
C ASP A 400 17.75 -6.05 -35.16
N ALA A 401 18.89 -5.51 -35.59
CA ALA A 401 18.96 -4.14 -36.17
C ALA A 401 18.08 -3.95 -37.42
N PRO A 402 17.99 -4.90 -38.37
CA PRO A 402 17.12 -4.73 -39.54
C PRO A 402 15.64 -4.55 -39.16
N ALA A 403 15.15 -5.37 -38.20
CA ALA A 403 13.78 -5.25 -37.70
C ALA A 403 13.55 -3.89 -36.97
N THR A 404 14.51 -3.49 -36.13
CA THR A 404 14.49 -2.20 -35.44
C THR A 404 14.42 -1.02 -36.43
N GLN A 405 15.25 -1.02 -37.46
CA GLN A 405 15.25 0.00 -38.50
C GLN A 405 13.92 0.04 -39.28
N THR A 406 13.38 -1.12 -39.64
CA THR A 406 12.09 -1.24 -40.34
C THR A 406 10.94 -0.68 -39.51
N MET A 407 10.86 -1.02 -38.22
CA MET A 407 9.83 -0.52 -37.32
C MET A 407 9.97 0.99 -37.10
N ALA A 408 11.18 1.49 -36.83
CA ALA A 408 11.44 2.91 -36.64
C ALA A 408 11.13 3.74 -37.88
N GLN A 409 11.39 3.18 -39.09
CA GLN A 409 11.02 3.80 -40.34
C GLN A 409 9.50 3.88 -40.53
N ALA A 410 8.77 2.83 -40.19
CA ALA A 410 7.30 2.83 -40.25
C ALA A 410 6.67 3.84 -39.30
N GLU A 411 7.31 4.09 -38.16
CA GLU A 411 6.92 5.10 -37.17
C GLU A 411 7.40 6.53 -37.54
N GLY A 412 8.24 6.68 -38.56
CA GLY A 412 8.82 7.97 -38.95
C GLY A 412 9.95 8.44 -38.02
N LEU A 413 10.49 7.55 -37.18
CA LEU A 413 11.53 7.85 -36.19
C LEU A 413 12.94 7.66 -36.75
N TRP A 414 13.37 8.62 -37.55
CA TRP A 414 14.65 8.56 -38.29
C TRP A 414 15.88 8.32 -37.39
N ALA A 415 15.98 9.04 -36.27
CA ALA A 415 17.13 8.92 -35.38
C ALA A 415 17.18 7.55 -34.66
N HIS A 416 16.04 6.91 -34.39
CA HIS A 416 15.97 5.54 -33.86
C HIS A 416 16.55 4.55 -34.88
N ALA A 417 16.12 4.66 -36.12
CA ALA A 417 16.64 3.81 -37.21
C ALA A 417 18.15 4.06 -37.44
N LEU A 418 18.58 5.32 -37.44
CA LEU A 418 19.99 5.68 -37.60
C LEU A 418 20.86 5.11 -36.48
N SER A 419 20.39 5.18 -35.22
CA SER A 419 21.12 4.65 -34.06
C SER A 419 21.42 3.14 -34.18
N ALA A 420 20.47 2.36 -34.67
CA ALA A 420 20.67 0.95 -34.97
C ALA A 420 21.54 0.76 -36.19
N GLY A 421 21.34 1.49 -37.27
CA GLY A 421 22.06 1.41 -38.53
C GLY A 421 23.56 1.75 -38.41
N LEU A 422 23.90 2.76 -37.60
CA LEU A 422 25.31 3.09 -37.33
C LEU A 422 26.03 1.93 -36.62
N ARG A 423 25.42 1.37 -35.58
CA ARG A 423 26.02 0.21 -34.89
C ARG A 423 26.16 -0.99 -35.78
N ARG A 424 25.19 -1.23 -36.67
CA ARG A 424 25.26 -2.27 -37.69
C ARG A 424 26.46 -2.03 -38.63
N LYS A 425 26.64 -0.77 -39.12
CA LYS A 425 27.78 -0.38 -39.95
C LYS A 425 29.13 -0.60 -39.23
N MET A 426 29.19 -0.30 -37.92
CA MET A 426 30.37 -0.57 -37.09
C MET A 426 30.75 -2.07 -37.15
N VAL A 427 29.78 -2.95 -36.97
CA VAL A 427 30.01 -4.41 -37.00
C VAL A 427 30.39 -4.86 -38.40
N GLU A 428 29.69 -4.42 -39.47
CA GLU A 428 29.92 -4.80 -40.87
C GLU A 428 31.32 -4.40 -41.36
N GLU A 429 31.81 -3.21 -40.93
CA GLU A 429 33.08 -2.65 -41.40
C GLU A 429 34.23 -2.81 -40.37
N GLY A 430 33.97 -3.43 -39.23
CA GLY A 430 34.97 -3.62 -38.17
C GLY A 430 35.47 -2.32 -37.55
N LEU A 431 34.61 -1.31 -37.45
CA LEU A 431 34.96 0.03 -36.92
C LEU A 431 34.90 0.04 -35.40
N GLU A 432 35.86 0.70 -34.75
CA GLU A 432 35.81 1.01 -33.33
C GLU A 432 35.04 2.31 -33.01
N GLY A 433 34.81 3.16 -34.02
CA GLY A 433 34.09 4.40 -33.96
C GLY A 433 33.98 5.07 -35.34
N PHE A 434 33.48 6.33 -35.35
CA PHE A 434 33.26 7.08 -36.61
C PHE A 434 34.16 8.28 -36.78
N ASP A 435 35.18 8.45 -35.94
CA ASP A 435 36.11 9.56 -36.05
C ASP A 435 36.92 9.44 -37.35
N GLY A 436 36.78 10.42 -38.26
CA GLY A 436 37.43 10.46 -39.57
C GLY A 436 36.84 9.48 -40.62
N VAL A 437 35.72 8.83 -40.31
CA VAL A 437 35.02 7.93 -41.23
C VAL A 437 34.00 8.72 -42.05
N ASP A 438 34.03 8.58 -43.39
CA ASP A 438 32.98 9.08 -44.27
C ASP A 438 31.72 8.23 -44.10
N LEU A 439 30.63 8.80 -43.60
CA LEU A 439 29.37 8.09 -43.40
C LEU A 439 28.61 7.85 -44.71
N GLY A 440 28.96 8.55 -45.79
CA GLY A 440 28.25 8.49 -47.07
C GLY A 440 26.80 8.99 -46.95
N ASP A 441 25.85 8.26 -47.53
CA ASP A 441 24.42 8.60 -47.45
C ASP A 441 23.81 8.14 -46.11
N ILE A 442 23.75 9.06 -45.16
CA ILE A 442 23.20 8.81 -43.81
C ILE A 442 21.74 8.35 -43.87
N ASN A 443 20.97 8.78 -44.85
CA ASN A 443 19.58 8.36 -44.99
C ASN A 443 19.48 6.89 -45.33
N ARG A 444 20.42 6.31 -46.11
CA ARG A 444 20.50 4.89 -46.39
C ARG A 444 20.95 4.07 -45.18
N ILE A 445 21.76 4.65 -44.29
CA ILE A 445 22.15 4.01 -43.04
C ILE A 445 20.91 3.92 -42.13
N ALA A 446 20.12 5.01 -42.03
CA ALA A 446 18.93 5.05 -41.20
C ALA A 446 17.79 4.17 -41.79
N TRP A 447 17.50 4.34 -43.06
CA TRP A 447 16.39 3.70 -43.77
C TRP A 447 16.85 2.83 -44.93
N PRO A 448 17.31 1.63 -44.65
CA PRO A 448 17.88 0.73 -45.64
C PRO A 448 16.83 0.08 -46.56
N VAL A 449 15.53 0.19 -46.22
CA VAL A 449 14.42 -0.43 -46.94
C VAL A 449 13.44 0.63 -47.42
N ASP A 450 13.01 0.54 -48.68
CA ASP A 450 11.89 1.38 -49.18
C ASP A 450 10.56 0.78 -48.71
N LEU A 451 10.04 1.30 -47.64
CA LEU A 451 8.69 0.94 -47.15
C LEU A 451 7.64 1.61 -48.01
N ALA A 452 6.70 0.83 -48.53
CA ALA A 452 5.51 1.39 -49.21
C ALA A 452 4.75 2.28 -48.20
N ALA A 453 4.31 3.45 -48.64
CA ALA A 453 3.50 4.34 -47.80
C ALA A 453 2.28 3.58 -47.28
N PRO A 454 1.91 3.73 -45.98
CA PRO A 454 0.75 3.06 -45.43
C PRO A 454 -0.47 3.45 -46.25
N LYS A 455 -1.26 2.46 -46.68
CA LYS A 455 -2.56 2.74 -47.32
C LYS A 455 -3.37 3.56 -46.32
N LYS A 456 -3.78 4.76 -46.72
CA LYS A 456 -4.73 5.56 -45.92
C LYS A 456 -5.95 4.65 -45.66
N ALA A 457 -6.30 4.46 -44.39
CA ALA A 457 -7.56 3.87 -44.05
C ALA A 457 -8.67 4.77 -44.62
N GLU A 458 -9.46 4.22 -45.52
CA GLU A 458 -10.67 4.86 -46.09
C GLU A 458 -11.75 4.97 -45.02
#